data_dc827d24407499041b098cbce0e73f7c
#
_entry.id   dc827d24407499041b098cbce0e73f7c
#
_cell.length_a   1.000
_cell.length_b   1.000
_cell.length_c   1.000
_cell.angle_alpha   90.00
_cell.angle_beta   90.00
_cell.angle_gamma   90.00
#
_symmetry.space_group_name_H-M   'P 1'
#
loop_
_entity.id
_entity.type
_entity.pdbx_description
1 polymer ?
#
loop_
_entity_poly.entity_id
_entity_poly.type
_entity_poly.pdbx_seq_one_letter_code
_entity_poly.pdbx_strand_id
1 'polypeptide(L)'
;MYAFFMRIILTYFVLIGTLFADEHILEQENFDAWQFTCVEEQKQKICELRELVFDPNTEEVVSYLSITINPENLTQMQIAFPHAVNLKSAVSLQIDDKDPLELDYAYCNQSACFVAEIIGENFVNFFKAGNQVNLKILLLDNI
;
A
#
# COMPACT_ATOMS: atom_id res chain seq x y z
N MET A 1 -53.83 27.86 21.35
CA MET A 1 -53.78 27.18 20.04
C MET A 1 -52.34 27.22 19.51
N TYR A 2 -51.35 26.81 20.32
CA TYR A 2 -49.91 26.79 19.96
C TYR A 2 -49.18 25.52 20.39
N ALA A 3 -49.90 24.44 20.65
CA ALA A 3 -49.29 23.19 21.18
C ALA A 3 -49.24 22.02 20.19
N PHE A 4 -49.54 22.23 18.89
CA PHE A 4 -49.67 21.12 17.95
C PHE A 4 -48.57 21.07 16.84
N PHE A 5 -47.65 22.02 16.81
CA PHE A 5 -46.66 22.12 15.73
C PHE A 5 -45.24 21.66 16.12
N MET A 6 -45.02 21.21 17.36
CA MET A 6 -43.67 20.89 17.84
C MET A 6 -43.40 19.37 17.97
N ARG A 7 -44.23 18.51 17.38
CA ARG A 7 -44.06 17.06 17.47
C ARG A 7 -43.67 16.32 16.15
N ILE A 8 -43.53 17.05 15.04
CA ILE A 8 -43.24 16.44 13.72
C ILE A 8 -41.77 16.56 13.30
N ILE A 9 -40.96 17.38 13.98
CA ILE A 9 -39.54 17.62 13.58
C ILE A 9 -38.57 16.62 14.23
N LEU A 10 -38.99 15.78 15.17
CA LEU A 10 -38.08 14.89 15.91
C LEU A 10 -37.97 13.45 15.35
N THR A 11 -38.61 13.13 14.25
CA THR A 11 -38.60 11.76 13.69
C THR A 11 -37.85 11.59 12.38
N TYR A 12 -37.12 12.61 11.92
CA TYR A 12 -36.37 12.52 10.64
C TYR A 12 -34.85 12.52 10.81
N PHE A 13 -34.32 12.32 12.03
CA PHE A 13 -32.87 12.43 12.29
C PHE A 13 -32.19 11.10 12.63
N VAL A 14 -32.79 9.98 12.30
CA VAL A 14 -32.16 8.66 12.55
C VAL A 14 -32.28 7.81 11.29
N LEU A 15 -31.41 8.02 10.31
CA LEU A 15 -31.07 7.02 9.28
C LEU A 15 -30.00 7.58 8.32
N ILE A 16 -28.95 8.22 8.88
CA ILE A 16 -27.67 8.23 8.18
C ILE A 16 -26.84 7.14 8.84
N GLY A 17 -27.22 5.89 8.55
CA GLY A 17 -26.32 4.75 8.77
C GLY A 17 -25.07 5.01 7.93
N THR A 18 -23.96 5.27 8.59
CA THR A 18 -22.63 5.24 7.99
C THR A 18 -22.45 3.85 7.40
N LEU A 19 -22.54 3.74 6.07
CA LEU A 19 -22.05 2.61 5.32
C LEU A 19 -20.51 2.67 5.44
N PHE A 20 -19.98 2.25 6.58
CA PHE A 20 -18.62 1.75 6.63
C PHE A 20 -18.66 0.47 5.80
N ALA A 21 -18.01 0.48 4.66
CA ALA A 21 -17.67 -0.75 3.97
C ALA A 21 -16.81 -1.53 4.97
N ASP A 22 -17.37 -2.58 5.55
CA ASP A 22 -16.68 -3.48 6.45
C ASP A 22 -15.76 -4.32 5.56
N GLU A 23 -14.48 -3.94 5.53
CA GLU A 23 -13.44 -4.67 4.83
C GLU A 23 -13.26 -6.00 5.55
N HIS A 24 -13.81 -7.05 4.98
CA HIS A 24 -13.81 -8.37 5.61
C HIS A 24 -12.46 -9.04 5.39
N ILE A 25 -11.61 -9.05 6.44
CA ILE A 25 -10.34 -9.79 6.43
C ILE A 25 -10.67 -11.28 6.41
N LEU A 26 -10.25 -11.96 5.34
CA LEU A 26 -10.43 -13.40 5.15
C LEU A 26 -9.28 -14.21 5.76
N GLU A 27 -8.05 -13.70 5.65
CA GLU A 27 -6.84 -14.37 6.06
C GLU A 27 -5.77 -13.34 6.40
N GLN A 28 -5.00 -13.58 7.46
CA GLN A 28 -3.87 -12.73 7.84
C GLN A 28 -2.79 -13.59 8.49
N GLU A 29 -1.57 -13.49 7.98
CA GLU A 29 -0.38 -14.14 8.51
C GLU A 29 0.80 -13.18 8.55
N ASN A 30 1.71 -13.37 9.51
CA ASN A 30 2.93 -12.58 9.63
C ASN A 30 4.14 -13.51 9.42
N PHE A 31 5.06 -13.10 8.56
CA PHE A 31 6.28 -13.80 8.23
C PHE A 31 7.46 -12.87 8.48
N ASP A 32 8.00 -12.88 9.70
CA ASP A 32 9.07 -11.98 10.13
C ASP A 32 8.65 -10.49 9.96
N ALA A 33 9.29 -9.74 9.06
CA ALA A 33 8.93 -8.36 8.75
C ALA A 33 7.75 -8.21 7.77
N TRP A 34 7.33 -9.31 7.14
CA TRP A 34 6.27 -9.33 6.14
C TRP A 34 4.90 -9.66 6.74
N GLN A 35 3.88 -8.96 6.30
CA GLN A 35 2.49 -9.25 6.60
C GLN A 35 1.75 -9.68 5.32
N PHE A 36 1.16 -10.86 5.35
CA PHE A 36 0.24 -11.33 4.33
C PHE A 36 -1.19 -11.10 4.78
N THR A 37 -2.01 -10.49 3.94
CA THR A 37 -3.42 -10.21 4.24
C THR A 37 -4.25 -10.44 2.99
N CYS A 38 -5.36 -11.18 3.14
CA CYS A 38 -6.38 -11.29 2.10
C CYS A 38 -7.68 -10.68 2.61
N VAL A 39 -8.29 -9.87 1.77
CA VAL A 39 -9.58 -9.22 2.03
C VAL A 39 -10.59 -9.58 0.95
N GLU A 40 -11.86 -9.49 1.28
CA GLU A 40 -12.93 -9.55 0.29
C GLU A 40 -13.38 -8.13 -0.04
N GLU A 41 -13.15 -7.71 -1.27
CA GLU A 41 -13.63 -6.44 -1.80
C GLU A 41 -14.53 -6.71 -3.01
N GLN A 42 -15.76 -6.19 -2.99
CA GLN A 42 -16.75 -6.37 -4.08
C GLN A 42 -16.95 -7.85 -4.48
N LYS A 43 -16.94 -8.77 -3.51
CA LYS A 43 -17.03 -10.24 -3.71
C LYS A 43 -15.82 -10.86 -4.43
N GLN A 44 -14.70 -10.16 -4.45
CA GLN A 44 -13.44 -10.64 -5.01
C GLN A 44 -12.40 -10.74 -3.90
N LYS A 45 -11.66 -11.85 -3.88
CA LYS A 45 -10.54 -12.03 -2.95
C LYS A 45 -9.32 -11.30 -3.49
N ILE A 46 -8.80 -10.32 -2.74
CA ILE A 46 -7.56 -9.62 -3.02
C ILE A 46 -6.57 -9.96 -1.92
N CYS A 47 -5.38 -10.39 -2.30
CA CYS A 47 -4.32 -10.73 -1.35
C CYS A 47 -3.12 -9.80 -1.54
N GLU A 48 -2.58 -9.33 -0.44
CA GLU A 48 -1.40 -8.48 -0.40
C GLU A 48 -0.35 -9.07 0.53
N LEU A 49 0.89 -9.04 0.09
CA LEU A 49 2.08 -9.26 0.92
C LEU A 49 2.77 -7.91 1.08
N ARG A 50 2.92 -7.43 2.32
CA ARG A 50 3.46 -6.09 2.62
C ARG A 50 4.58 -6.16 3.65
N GLU A 51 5.63 -5.37 3.44
CA GLU A 51 6.66 -5.06 4.41
C GLU A 51 6.67 -3.56 4.69
N LEU A 52 6.68 -3.19 5.96
CA LEU A 52 6.79 -1.79 6.40
C LEU A 52 8.24 -1.48 6.79
N VAL A 53 8.73 -0.36 6.31
CA VAL A 53 10.05 0.17 6.65
C VAL A 53 9.87 1.31 7.64
N PHE A 54 10.53 1.20 8.81
CA PHE A 54 10.45 2.17 9.88
C PHE A 54 11.72 3.01 9.97
N ASP A 55 11.57 4.28 10.31
CA ASP A 55 12.70 5.10 10.73
C ASP A 55 13.18 4.61 12.10
N PRO A 56 14.47 4.26 12.26
CA PRO A 56 14.99 3.71 13.51
C PRO A 56 14.98 4.70 14.68
N ASN A 57 14.82 6.00 14.43
CA ASN A 57 14.84 7.03 15.45
C ASN A 57 13.43 7.44 15.92
N THR A 58 12.45 7.44 15.00
CA THR A 58 11.08 7.91 15.27
C THR A 58 10.08 6.79 15.39
N GLU A 59 10.43 5.58 14.95
CA GLU A 59 9.54 4.42 14.83
C GLU A 59 8.32 4.68 13.89
N GLU A 60 8.41 5.73 13.07
CA GLU A 60 7.38 6.03 12.08
C GLU A 60 7.60 5.22 10.81
N VAL A 61 6.51 4.83 10.14
CA VAL A 61 6.58 4.18 8.83
C VAL A 61 7.03 5.21 7.80
N VAL A 62 8.18 4.99 7.18
CA VAL A 62 8.76 5.88 6.16
C VAL A 62 8.62 5.34 4.75
N SER A 63 8.40 4.05 4.59
CA SER A 63 8.23 3.40 3.30
C SER A 63 7.47 2.09 3.46
N TYR A 64 6.96 1.54 2.37
CA TYR A 64 6.53 0.15 2.33
C TYR A 64 6.75 -0.44 0.93
N LEU A 65 6.96 -1.75 0.89
CA LEU A 65 6.91 -2.55 -0.32
C LEU A 65 5.70 -3.48 -0.23
N SER A 66 4.85 -3.49 -1.23
CA SER A 66 3.73 -4.43 -1.31
C SER A 66 3.69 -5.16 -2.65
N ILE A 67 3.25 -6.41 -2.59
CA ILE A 67 2.97 -7.27 -3.74
C ILE A 67 1.52 -7.71 -3.61
N THR A 68 0.69 -7.31 -4.57
CA THR A 68 -0.74 -7.60 -4.60
C THR A 68 -1.05 -8.50 -5.78
N ILE A 69 -1.86 -9.53 -5.55
CA ILE A 69 -2.42 -10.37 -6.60
C ILE A 69 -3.90 -10.00 -6.75
N ASN A 70 -4.25 -9.46 -7.89
CA ASN A 70 -5.63 -9.07 -8.19
C ASN A 70 -6.48 -10.27 -8.69
N PRO A 71 -7.80 -10.13 -8.80
CA PRO A 71 -8.70 -11.20 -9.26
C PRO A 71 -8.44 -11.70 -10.69
N GLU A 72 -7.74 -10.92 -11.50
CA GLU A 72 -7.32 -11.28 -12.87
C GLU A 72 -5.99 -12.06 -12.87
N ASN A 73 -5.45 -12.42 -11.71
CA ASN A 73 -4.14 -13.02 -11.48
C ASN A 73 -2.95 -12.16 -11.98
N LEU A 74 -3.16 -10.85 -12.07
CA LEU A 74 -2.06 -9.93 -12.30
C LEU A 74 -1.37 -9.64 -10.97
N THR A 75 -0.06 -9.78 -10.94
CA THR A 75 0.75 -9.45 -9.79
C THR A 75 1.28 -8.03 -9.95
N GLN A 76 0.95 -7.17 -9.01
CA GLN A 76 1.42 -5.78 -8.96
C GLN A 76 2.37 -5.60 -7.78
N MET A 77 3.51 -4.99 -8.03
CA MET A 77 4.41 -4.48 -7.01
C MET A 77 4.20 -2.99 -6.84
N GLN A 78 4.14 -2.51 -5.60
CA GLN A 78 4.09 -1.11 -5.28
C GLN A 78 5.10 -0.79 -4.17
N ILE A 79 5.83 0.31 -4.33
CA ILE A 79 6.74 0.83 -3.31
C ILE A 79 6.36 2.29 -3.05
N ALA A 80 6.11 2.62 -1.80
CA ALA A 80 5.79 3.98 -1.38
C ALA A 80 7.00 4.65 -0.74
N PHE A 81 7.23 5.92 -1.09
CA PHE A 81 8.29 6.76 -0.55
C PHE A 81 7.74 8.11 -0.07
N PRO A 82 8.39 8.79 0.89
CA PRO A 82 8.01 10.13 1.30
C PRO A 82 8.18 11.14 0.15
N HIS A 83 7.51 12.30 0.24
CA HIS A 83 7.56 13.34 -0.80
C HIS A 83 8.92 14.00 -1.02
N ALA A 84 9.89 13.80 -0.12
CA ALA A 84 11.23 14.35 -0.24
C ALA A 84 12.12 13.64 -1.28
N VAL A 85 11.56 12.75 -2.10
CA VAL A 85 12.30 12.04 -3.16
C VAL A 85 12.48 12.87 -4.42
N ASN A 86 13.60 12.67 -5.11
CA ASN A 86 13.85 13.29 -6.41
C ASN A 86 13.20 12.45 -7.52
N LEU A 87 12.07 12.92 -8.05
CA LEU A 87 11.31 12.23 -9.09
C LEU A 87 12.02 12.11 -10.45
N LYS A 88 13.12 12.80 -10.65
CA LYS A 88 13.94 12.69 -11.88
C LYS A 88 14.96 11.56 -11.82
N SER A 89 15.15 10.98 -10.64
CA SER A 89 16.05 9.86 -10.41
C SER A 89 15.25 8.59 -10.25
N ALA A 90 15.70 7.51 -10.88
CA ALA A 90 15.09 6.20 -10.67
C ALA A 90 15.31 5.69 -9.23
N VAL A 91 14.45 4.79 -8.80
CA VAL A 91 14.63 3.98 -7.60
C VAL A 91 15.43 2.75 -8.00
N SER A 92 16.56 2.53 -7.34
CA SER A 92 17.36 1.33 -7.58
C SER A 92 16.95 0.23 -6.61
N LEU A 93 16.44 -0.88 -7.14
CA LEU A 93 16.05 -2.08 -6.40
C LEU A 93 17.07 -3.18 -6.65
N GLN A 94 17.73 -3.66 -5.60
CA GLN A 94 18.73 -4.71 -5.68
C GLN A 94 18.34 -5.87 -4.76
N ILE A 95 18.38 -7.09 -5.28
CA ILE A 95 18.16 -8.31 -4.51
C ILE A 95 19.50 -9.04 -4.33
N ASP A 96 19.91 -9.20 -3.08
CA ASP A 96 21.23 -9.71 -2.69
C ASP A 96 22.35 -8.92 -3.41
N ASP A 97 23.30 -9.62 -4.04
CA ASP A 97 24.41 -9.04 -4.78
C ASP A 97 24.17 -9.03 -6.32
N LYS A 98 22.90 -9.18 -6.75
CA LYS A 98 22.56 -9.17 -8.18
C LYS A 98 22.57 -7.73 -8.72
N ASP A 99 22.58 -7.62 -10.06
CA ASP A 99 22.51 -6.32 -10.72
C ASP A 99 21.21 -5.57 -10.30
N PRO A 100 21.29 -4.29 -9.96
CA PRO A 100 20.13 -3.52 -9.57
C PRO A 100 19.19 -3.28 -10.75
N LEU A 101 17.90 -3.23 -10.44
CA LEU A 101 16.84 -2.81 -11.34
C LEU A 101 16.52 -1.33 -11.08
N GLU A 102 16.46 -0.55 -12.15
CA GLU A 102 16.05 0.84 -12.07
C GLU A 102 14.56 0.96 -12.35
N LEU A 103 13.83 1.55 -11.40
CA LEU A 103 12.37 1.67 -11.42
C LEU A 103 12.00 3.16 -11.42
N ASP A 104 11.09 3.55 -12.29
CA ASP A 104 10.59 4.92 -12.34
C ASP A 104 9.45 5.16 -11.37
N TYR A 105 9.32 6.39 -10.87
CA TYR A 105 8.13 6.79 -10.12
C TYR A 105 6.93 6.86 -11.06
N ALA A 106 5.84 6.19 -10.68
CA ALA A 106 4.61 6.17 -11.46
C ALA A 106 3.72 7.40 -11.18
N TYR A 107 3.57 7.76 -9.91
CA TYR A 107 2.75 8.90 -9.48
C TYR A 107 3.06 9.30 -8.02
N CYS A 108 2.56 10.48 -7.63
CA CYS A 108 2.49 10.89 -6.22
C CYS A 108 1.05 11.28 -5.90
N ASN A 109 0.62 11.02 -4.66
CA ASN A 109 -0.64 11.50 -4.10
C ASN A 109 -0.37 12.38 -2.86
N GLN A 110 -1.38 12.63 -2.02
CA GLN A 110 -1.22 13.46 -0.82
C GLN A 110 -0.35 12.82 0.27
N SER A 111 -0.14 11.51 0.23
CA SER A 111 0.55 10.76 1.29
C SER A 111 1.97 10.37 0.92
N ALA A 112 2.24 10.01 -0.35
CA ALA A 112 3.51 9.44 -0.79
C ALA A 112 3.73 9.56 -2.30
N CYS A 113 4.95 9.26 -2.76
CA CYS A 113 5.30 9.00 -4.15
C CYS A 113 5.50 7.51 -4.36
N PHE A 114 5.06 6.98 -5.49
CA PHE A 114 4.96 5.55 -5.72
C PHE A 114 5.72 5.10 -6.96
N VAL A 115 6.44 3.99 -6.81
CA VAL A 115 6.74 3.06 -7.89
C VAL A 115 5.58 2.07 -7.97
N ALA A 116 5.07 1.77 -9.15
CA ALA A 116 3.99 0.82 -9.36
C ALA A 116 4.23 0.06 -10.67
N GLU A 117 4.45 -1.24 -10.58
CA GLU A 117 4.80 -2.10 -11.71
C GLU A 117 3.95 -3.37 -11.73
N ILE A 118 3.53 -3.76 -12.91
CA ILE A 118 2.99 -5.12 -13.13
C ILE A 118 4.18 -6.06 -13.30
N ILE A 119 4.31 -7.01 -12.39
CA ILE A 119 5.43 -7.94 -12.37
C ILE A 119 5.02 -9.32 -12.88
N GLY A 120 5.85 -9.88 -13.75
CA GLY A 120 5.67 -11.22 -14.27
C GLY A 120 6.24 -12.30 -13.33
N GLU A 121 5.94 -13.56 -13.67
CA GLU A 121 6.37 -14.73 -12.88
C GLU A 121 7.89 -14.79 -12.69
N ASN A 122 8.67 -14.40 -13.69
CA ASN A 122 10.14 -14.38 -13.60
C ASN A 122 10.60 -13.42 -12.50
N PHE A 123 9.97 -12.25 -12.35
CA PHE A 123 10.28 -11.27 -11.32
C PHE A 123 9.88 -11.78 -9.93
N VAL A 124 8.71 -12.42 -9.83
CA VAL A 124 8.26 -13.07 -8.58
C VAL A 124 9.24 -14.15 -8.15
N ASN A 125 9.70 -14.97 -9.08
CA ASN A 125 10.70 -16.02 -8.80
C ASN A 125 12.07 -15.43 -8.41
N PHE A 126 12.44 -14.29 -8.97
CA PHE A 126 13.65 -13.56 -8.61
C PHE A 126 13.59 -13.06 -7.15
N PHE A 127 12.43 -12.53 -6.72
CA PHE A 127 12.18 -12.18 -5.32
C PHE A 127 12.23 -13.40 -4.38
N LYS A 128 11.55 -14.49 -4.74
CA LYS A 128 11.51 -15.72 -3.92
C LYS A 128 12.87 -16.38 -3.72
N ALA A 129 13.79 -16.20 -4.66
CA ALA A 129 15.14 -16.75 -4.59
C ALA A 129 16.12 -15.85 -3.82
N GLY A 130 15.72 -14.63 -3.44
CA GLY A 130 16.54 -13.67 -2.71
C GLY A 130 16.37 -13.78 -1.19
N ASN A 131 17.35 -13.24 -0.46
CA ASN A 131 17.33 -13.17 1.00
C ASN A 131 17.14 -11.72 1.50
N GLN A 132 17.59 -10.74 0.71
CA GLN A 132 17.56 -9.33 1.08
C GLN A 132 17.22 -8.45 -0.12
N VAL A 133 16.36 -7.47 0.11
CA VAL A 133 16.04 -6.41 -0.86
C VAL A 133 16.63 -5.10 -0.36
N ASN A 134 17.43 -4.44 -1.20
CA ASN A 134 17.98 -3.11 -0.94
C ASN A 134 17.33 -2.11 -1.88
N LEU A 135 16.81 -1.02 -1.33
CA LEU A 135 16.26 0.10 -2.07
C LEU A 135 17.17 1.31 -1.91
N LYS A 136 17.56 1.94 -3.02
CA LYS A 136 18.29 3.22 -3.02
C LYS A 136 17.47 4.28 -3.71
N ILE A 137 17.31 5.41 -3.05
CA ILE A 137 16.58 6.58 -3.53
C ILE A 137 17.49 7.82 -3.41
N LEU A 138 17.22 8.81 -4.23
CA LEU A 138 17.83 10.15 -4.11
C LEU A 138 16.81 11.08 -3.45
N LEU A 139 17.20 11.72 -2.34
CA LEU A 139 16.39 12.74 -1.68
C LEU A 139 16.70 14.13 -2.28
N LEU A 140 15.71 15.03 -2.19
CA LEU A 140 15.84 16.41 -2.68
C LEU A 140 16.93 17.22 -1.95
N ASP A 141 17.21 16.91 -0.70
CA ASP A 141 18.22 17.61 0.13
C ASP A 141 19.68 17.31 -0.29
N ASN A 142 19.87 16.38 -1.23
CA ASN A 142 21.18 15.99 -1.75
C ASN A 142 21.47 16.55 -3.16
N ILE A 143 20.78 17.64 -3.57
CA ILE A 143 20.98 18.32 -4.86
C ILE A 143 21.84 19.56 -4.67
#